data_cefb7e4f676c2ef66d33bf21e3278e0c
#
_entry.id   cefb7e4f676c2ef66d33bf21e3278e0c
#
_cell.length_a   1.000
_cell.length_b   1.000
_cell.length_c   1.000
_cell.angle_alpha   90.00
_cell.angle_beta   90.00
_cell.angle_gamma   90.00
#
_symmetry.space_group_name_H-M   'P 1'
#
loop_
_entity.id
_entity.type
_entity.pdbx_description
1 polymer ?
#
loop_
_entity_poly.entity_id
_entity_poly.type
_entity_poly.pdbx_seq_one_letter_code
_entity_poly.pdbx_strand_id
1 'polypeptide(L)'
;MARGRLYSICVSPERGQIKQEVAEAEVITGFGIQNDGHAGDWGRQVTCLDWESVQRVNREKGLDIGPGQLAENLMIEGIDLSRVAAGDKLKIGTETVLKVTQIGKEDHPSVVTRALGISLLPYEGLFCQVIKGGLIRKGDPVEVLV
;
A
#
# COMPACT_ATOMS: atom_id res chain seq x y z
N MET A 1 12.37 -6.49 -15.24
CA MET A 1 11.64 -5.75 -14.20
C MET A 1 10.34 -6.45 -13.89
N ALA A 2 9.95 -6.46 -12.62
CA ALA A 2 8.70 -7.06 -12.21
C ALA A 2 7.52 -6.16 -12.58
N ARG A 3 6.46 -6.76 -13.05
CA ARG A 3 5.22 -6.07 -13.44
C ARG A 3 4.01 -6.76 -12.83
N GLY A 4 3.05 -5.96 -12.41
CA GLY A 4 1.81 -6.45 -11.84
C GLY A 4 0.71 -5.44 -12.09
N ARG A 5 -0.28 -5.46 -11.19
CA ARG A 5 -1.48 -4.66 -11.34
C ARG A 5 -1.92 -4.11 -9.99
N LEU A 6 -2.52 -2.93 -10.01
CA LEU A 6 -3.11 -2.32 -8.82
C LEU A 6 -4.45 -2.98 -8.54
N TYR A 7 -4.48 -3.83 -7.51
CA TYR A 7 -5.65 -4.59 -7.13
C TYR A 7 -6.70 -3.70 -6.44
N SER A 8 -6.26 -2.80 -5.55
CA SER A 8 -7.16 -1.90 -4.85
C SER A 8 -6.46 -0.62 -4.41
N ILE A 9 -7.25 0.42 -4.20
CA ILE A 9 -6.86 1.71 -3.66
C ILE A 9 -7.77 2.00 -2.47
N CYS A 10 -7.18 2.28 -1.30
CA CYS A 10 -7.95 2.54 -0.09
C CYS A 10 -7.45 3.79 0.62
N VAL A 11 -8.38 4.54 1.19
CA VAL A 11 -8.09 5.78 1.92
C VAL A 11 -8.92 5.86 3.19
N SER A 12 -8.44 6.64 4.17
CA SER A 12 -9.18 6.99 5.37
C SER A 12 -8.88 8.45 5.72
N PRO A 13 -9.83 9.16 6.39
CA PRO A 13 -9.60 10.58 6.73
C PRO A 13 -8.40 10.78 7.66
N GLU A 14 -8.14 9.82 8.55
CA GLU A 14 -7.09 9.92 9.55
C GLU A 14 -6.24 8.65 9.59
N ARG A 15 -5.04 8.76 10.16
CA ARG A 15 -4.17 7.60 10.43
C ARG A 15 -4.80 6.70 11.48
N GLY A 16 -4.40 5.43 11.48
CA GLY A 16 -4.84 4.47 12.47
C GLY A 16 -6.27 4.01 12.29
N GLN A 17 -6.84 4.19 11.12
CA GLN A 17 -8.18 3.74 10.77
C GLN A 17 -8.13 2.65 9.71
N ILE A 18 -9.13 1.78 9.73
CA ILE A 18 -9.40 0.89 8.60
C ILE A 18 -9.81 1.75 7.41
N LYS A 19 -9.29 1.44 6.24
CA LYS A 19 -9.46 2.27 5.05
C LYS A 19 -10.60 1.76 4.17
N GLN A 20 -11.16 2.67 3.38
CA GLN A 20 -12.26 2.39 2.46
C GLN A 20 -11.75 2.35 1.04
N GLU A 21 -12.20 1.37 0.26
CA GLU A 21 -11.82 1.23 -1.15
C GLU A 21 -12.45 2.32 -2.00
N VAL A 22 -11.65 2.88 -2.92
CA VAL A 22 -12.09 3.84 -3.94
C VAL A 22 -11.67 3.34 -5.32
N ALA A 23 -12.38 3.76 -6.36
CA ALA A 23 -12.10 3.34 -7.74
C ALA A 23 -10.86 4.03 -8.31
N GLU A 24 -10.61 5.26 -7.91
CA GLU A 24 -9.48 6.07 -8.36
C GLU A 24 -9.09 7.08 -7.29
N ALA A 25 -7.86 7.59 -7.37
CA ALA A 25 -7.37 8.58 -6.43
C ALA A 25 -6.33 9.48 -7.09
N GLU A 26 -6.27 10.72 -6.62
CA GLU A 26 -5.23 11.67 -7.02
C GLU A 26 -4.03 11.50 -6.09
N VAL A 27 -2.88 11.22 -6.65
CA VAL A 27 -1.61 11.11 -5.91
C VAL A 27 -0.85 12.41 -6.11
N ILE A 28 -0.42 13.03 -5.01
CA ILE A 28 0.18 14.36 -5.02
C ILE A 28 1.67 14.26 -4.72
N THR A 29 2.49 14.82 -5.61
CA THR A 29 3.95 14.83 -5.47
C THR A 29 4.39 15.37 -4.10
N GLY A 30 5.23 14.61 -3.41
CA GLY A 30 5.79 14.99 -2.12
C GLY A 30 4.78 15.04 -0.97
N PHE A 31 3.59 14.47 -1.16
CA PHE A 31 2.52 14.56 -0.15
C PHE A 31 1.87 13.19 0.12
N GLY A 32 1.32 12.54 -0.88
CA GLY A 32 0.63 11.27 -0.73
C GLY A 32 -0.68 11.23 -1.52
N ILE A 33 -1.61 10.40 -1.08
CA ILE A 33 -2.92 10.28 -1.71
C ILE A 33 -3.85 11.36 -1.14
N GLN A 34 -4.51 12.10 -2.02
CA GLN A 34 -5.48 13.12 -1.62
C GLN A 34 -6.59 12.47 -0.78
N ASN A 35 -6.97 13.13 0.31
CA ASN A 35 -7.99 12.68 1.27
C ASN A 35 -7.58 11.49 2.13
N ASP A 36 -6.28 11.15 2.18
CA ASP A 36 -5.79 10.07 3.03
C ASP A 36 -4.99 10.60 4.22
N GLY A 37 -5.20 9.98 5.38
CA GLY A 37 -4.57 10.39 6.63
C GLY A 37 -3.06 10.17 6.71
N HIS A 38 -2.49 9.29 5.86
CA HIS A 38 -1.04 9.09 5.78
C HIS A 38 -0.33 10.16 4.96
N ALA A 39 -1.06 10.95 4.18
CA ALA A 39 -0.46 12.03 3.40
C ALA A 39 0.18 13.06 4.32
N GLY A 40 1.31 13.62 3.88
CA GLY A 40 2.04 14.62 4.65
C GLY A 40 3.52 14.62 4.35
N ASP A 41 4.28 15.46 5.05
CA ASP A 41 5.72 15.62 4.85
C ASP A 41 6.49 14.61 5.71
N TRP A 42 6.56 13.38 5.26
CA TRP A 42 7.30 12.31 5.92
C TRP A 42 7.55 11.12 4.97
N GLY A 43 8.22 10.06 5.47
CA GLY A 43 8.59 8.91 4.65
C GLY A 43 7.47 7.90 4.41
N ARG A 44 6.38 7.97 5.14
CA ARG A 44 5.29 7.00 5.08
C ARG A 44 4.02 7.59 4.45
N GLN A 45 4.20 8.28 3.33
CA GLN A 45 3.09 8.97 2.65
C GLN A 45 2.08 8.00 2.04
N VAL A 46 2.55 6.86 1.52
CA VAL A 46 1.71 5.83 0.89
C VAL A 46 2.18 4.47 1.38
N THR A 47 1.23 3.60 1.71
CA THR A 47 1.53 2.23 2.16
C THR A 47 1.06 1.22 1.13
N CYS A 48 1.87 0.16 0.91
CA CYS A 48 1.56 -0.88 -0.07
C CYS A 48 1.70 -2.27 0.55
N LEU A 49 0.83 -3.18 0.13
CA LEU A 49 0.90 -4.62 0.43
C LEU A 49 0.65 -5.41 -0.85
N ASP A 50 1.14 -6.65 -0.91
CA ASP A 50 0.83 -7.53 -2.02
C ASP A 50 -0.39 -8.42 -1.71
N TRP A 51 -1.25 -8.55 -2.69
CA TRP A 51 -2.50 -9.30 -2.54
C TRP A 51 -2.25 -10.79 -2.29
N GLU A 52 -1.20 -11.35 -2.90
CA GLU A 52 -0.85 -12.76 -2.71
C GLU A 52 -0.51 -13.10 -1.26
N SER A 53 0.17 -12.19 -0.55
CA SER A 53 0.47 -12.36 0.87
C SER A 53 -0.81 -12.33 1.72
N VAL A 54 -1.75 -11.46 1.39
CA VAL A 54 -3.04 -11.40 2.08
C VAL A 54 -3.83 -12.69 1.86
N GLN A 55 -3.85 -13.19 0.62
CA GLN A 55 -4.52 -14.46 0.30
C GLN A 55 -3.88 -15.63 1.05
N ARG A 56 -2.55 -15.64 1.18
CA ARG A 56 -1.84 -16.68 1.95
C ARG A 56 -2.27 -16.66 3.42
N VAL A 57 -2.30 -15.48 4.04
CA VAL A 57 -2.74 -15.33 5.43
C VAL A 57 -4.19 -15.75 5.60
N ASN A 58 -5.05 -15.38 4.67
CA ASN A 58 -6.46 -15.80 4.70
C ASN A 58 -6.59 -17.33 4.71
N ARG A 59 -5.82 -18.01 3.87
CA ARG A 59 -5.83 -19.50 3.84
C ARG A 59 -5.29 -20.11 5.14
N GLU A 60 -4.15 -19.58 5.63
CA GLU A 60 -3.48 -20.16 6.80
C GLU A 60 -4.22 -19.90 8.10
N LYS A 61 -4.91 -18.77 8.21
CA LYS A 61 -5.58 -18.34 9.43
C LYS A 61 -7.10 -18.48 9.39
N GLY A 62 -7.67 -18.93 8.27
CA GLY A 62 -9.12 -19.03 8.12
C GLY A 62 -9.81 -17.67 8.15
N LEU A 63 -9.18 -16.63 7.59
CA LEU A 63 -9.71 -15.28 7.54
C LEU A 63 -10.19 -14.92 6.14
N ASP A 64 -10.92 -13.82 6.04
CA ASP A 64 -11.45 -13.27 4.78
C ASP A 64 -11.12 -11.77 4.70
N ILE A 65 -9.83 -11.45 4.75
CA ILE A 65 -9.36 -10.07 4.72
C ILE A 65 -9.44 -9.52 3.31
N GLY A 66 -10.08 -8.38 3.15
CA GLY A 66 -10.19 -7.66 1.89
C GLY A 66 -9.49 -6.30 1.94
N PRO A 67 -9.60 -5.53 0.84
CA PRO A 67 -8.94 -4.22 0.72
C PRO A 67 -9.28 -3.27 1.87
N GLY A 68 -8.28 -2.58 2.38
CA GLY A 68 -8.42 -1.55 3.42
C GLY A 68 -8.44 -2.06 4.84
N GLN A 69 -8.74 -3.33 5.06
CA GLN A 69 -8.85 -3.89 6.41
C GLN A 69 -7.53 -3.96 7.16
N LEU A 70 -6.41 -3.98 6.44
CA LEU A 70 -5.06 -3.93 7.03
C LEU A 70 -4.53 -2.49 7.14
N ALA A 71 -5.37 -1.51 6.84
CA ALA A 71 -5.04 -0.09 6.85
C ALA A 71 -4.00 0.29 5.79
N GLU A 72 -3.90 -0.49 4.73
CA GLU A 72 -3.03 -0.20 3.59
C GLU A 72 -3.72 0.74 2.59
N ASN A 73 -2.92 1.50 1.84
CA ASN A 73 -3.43 2.31 0.74
C ASN A 73 -3.55 1.50 -0.55
N LEU A 74 -2.47 0.87 -0.98
CA LEU A 74 -2.40 0.19 -2.27
C LEU A 74 -2.17 -1.29 -2.06
N MET A 75 -3.02 -2.11 -2.67
CA MET A 75 -2.85 -3.54 -2.76
C MET A 75 -2.39 -3.85 -4.18
N ILE A 76 -1.26 -4.56 -4.31
CA ILE A 76 -0.64 -4.85 -5.60
C ILE A 76 -0.67 -6.36 -5.82
N GLU A 77 -1.08 -6.80 -7.00
CA GLU A 77 -1.04 -8.22 -7.37
C GLU A 77 -0.06 -8.46 -8.51
N GLY A 78 0.50 -9.66 -8.56
CA GLY A 78 1.39 -10.08 -9.63
C GLY A 78 2.85 -9.75 -9.42
N ILE A 79 3.22 -9.13 -8.30
CA ILE A 79 4.61 -8.80 -7.97
C ILE A 79 4.93 -9.36 -6.58
N ASP A 80 6.07 -10.04 -6.48
CA ASP A 80 6.60 -10.44 -5.17
C ASP A 80 7.28 -9.22 -4.52
N LEU A 81 6.54 -8.51 -3.67
CA LEU A 81 7.06 -7.30 -3.03
C LEU A 81 8.17 -7.59 -2.01
N SER A 82 8.37 -8.85 -1.60
CA SER A 82 9.48 -9.19 -0.71
C SER A 82 10.84 -9.01 -1.38
N ARG A 83 10.87 -8.90 -2.71
CA ARG A 83 12.10 -8.64 -3.47
C ARG A 83 12.38 -7.17 -3.71
N VAL A 84 11.48 -6.31 -3.28
CA VAL A 84 11.64 -4.86 -3.42
C VAL A 84 12.42 -4.34 -2.22
N ALA A 85 13.38 -3.45 -2.46
CA ALA A 85 14.24 -2.88 -1.42
C ALA A 85 13.96 -1.39 -1.25
N ALA A 86 14.32 -0.86 -0.08
CA ALA A 86 14.30 0.59 0.14
C ALA A 86 15.19 1.27 -0.90
N GLY A 87 14.69 2.35 -1.50
CA GLY A 87 15.33 3.04 -2.61
C GLY A 87 14.79 2.66 -3.98
N ASP A 88 14.17 1.49 -4.11
CA ASP A 88 13.50 1.09 -5.37
C ASP A 88 12.28 1.96 -5.60
N LYS A 89 11.84 2.03 -6.85
CA LYS A 89 10.67 2.83 -7.24
C LYS A 89 9.59 1.94 -7.83
N LEU A 90 8.35 2.35 -7.62
CA LEU A 90 7.17 1.73 -8.21
C LEU A 90 6.52 2.76 -9.14
N LYS A 91 6.35 2.39 -10.40
CA LYS A 91 5.58 3.19 -11.34
C LYS A 91 4.17 2.62 -11.43
N ILE A 92 3.17 3.47 -11.21
CA ILE A 92 1.77 3.08 -11.23
C ILE A 92 1.06 3.86 -12.35
N GLY A 93 0.39 3.12 -13.24
CA GLY A 93 -0.25 3.73 -14.40
C GLY A 93 0.79 4.29 -15.35
N THR A 94 0.49 5.46 -15.92
CA THR A 94 1.33 6.06 -16.96
C THR A 94 2.38 7.02 -16.41
N GLU A 95 2.18 7.60 -15.23
CA GLU A 95 3.05 8.68 -14.78
C GLU A 95 3.40 8.69 -13.28
N THR A 96 2.61 8.04 -12.43
CA THR A 96 2.81 8.10 -10.97
C THR A 96 4.01 7.25 -10.56
N VAL A 97 4.93 7.85 -9.78
CA VAL A 97 6.14 7.15 -9.30
C VAL A 97 6.23 7.31 -7.78
N LEU A 98 6.33 6.18 -7.11
CA LEU A 98 6.58 6.10 -5.67
C LEU A 98 7.99 5.60 -5.41
N LYS A 99 8.64 6.10 -4.37
CA LYS A 99 9.94 5.60 -3.91
C LYS A 99 9.75 4.90 -2.58
N VAL A 100 10.21 3.66 -2.49
CA VAL A 100 10.17 2.88 -1.24
C VAL A 100 11.19 3.47 -0.27
N THR A 101 10.72 3.92 0.89
CA THR A 101 11.56 4.52 1.91
C THR A 101 11.83 3.57 3.07
N GLN A 102 10.94 2.62 3.31
CA GLN A 102 11.04 1.73 4.46
C GLN A 102 10.23 0.46 4.18
N ILE A 103 10.72 -0.67 4.67
CA ILE A 103 10.02 -1.96 4.62
C ILE A 103 9.74 -2.38 6.06
N GLY A 104 8.45 -2.60 6.37
CA GLY A 104 8.01 -2.90 7.73
C GLY A 104 8.12 -1.71 8.68
N LYS A 105 7.66 -1.88 9.88
CA LYS A 105 7.71 -0.90 10.96
C LYS A 105 7.59 -1.57 12.31
N GLU A 106 7.67 -0.80 13.38
CA GLU A 106 7.43 -1.31 14.74
C GLU A 106 6.02 -1.90 14.83
N ASP A 107 5.91 -3.08 15.44
CA ASP A 107 4.62 -3.71 15.68
C ASP A 107 4.11 -3.28 17.08
N HIS A 108 2.90 -2.78 17.11
CA HIS A 108 2.22 -2.42 18.36
C HIS A 108 0.71 -2.58 18.17
N PRO A 109 -0.06 -2.71 19.26
CA PRO A 109 -1.52 -2.84 19.16
C PRO A 109 -2.14 -1.71 18.34
N SER A 110 -3.02 -2.08 17.42
CA SER A 110 -3.67 -1.14 16.49
C SER A 110 -5.12 -1.52 16.29
N VAL A 111 -5.87 -0.67 15.59
CA VAL A 111 -7.24 -0.97 15.21
C VAL A 111 -7.31 -2.24 14.34
N VAL A 112 -6.30 -2.46 13.48
CA VAL A 112 -6.21 -3.65 12.63
C VAL A 112 -6.03 -4.90 13.49
N THR A 113 -5.07 -4.88 14.42
CA THR A 113 -4.81 -6.01 15.31
C THR A 113 -6.03 -6.34 16.16
N ARG A 114 -6.75 -5.34 16.66
CA ARG A 114 -7.95 -5.55 17.45
C ARG A 114 -9.09 -6.15 16.63
N ALA A 115 -9.22 -5.76 15.36
CA ALA A 115 -10.28 -6.25 14.49
C ALA A 115 -10.01 -7.63 13.94
N LEU A 116 -8.76 -7.94 13.57
CA LEU A 116 -8.40 -9.14 12.81
C LEU A 116 -7.54 -10.12 13.60
N GLY A 117 -6.94 -9.71 14.72
CA GLY A 117 -5.99 -10.51 15.49
C GLY A 117 -4.60 -10.59 14.87
N ILE A 118 -4.39 -9.99 13.71
CA ILE A 118 -3.11 -9.96 13.00
C ILE A 118 -2.89 -8.60 12.34
N SER A 119 -1.65 -8.33 11.93
CA SER A 119 -1.30 -7.18 11.09
C SER A 119 -0.19 -7.58 10.14
N LEU A 120 -0.16 -7.03 8.93
CA LEU A 120 0.89 -7.31 7.94
C LEU A 120 1.80 -6.11 7.68
N LEU A 121 1.31 -4.89 7.82
CA LEU A 121 2.13 -3.69 7.56
C LEU A 121 3.43 -3.67 8.35
N PRO A 122 3.46 -4.05 9.65
CA PRO A 122 4.72 -4.07 10.41
C PRO A 122 5.78 -5.01 9.83
N TYR A 123 5.39 -6.06 9.13
CA TYR A 123 6.30 -7.11 8.67
C TYR A 123 6.57 -7.06 7.17
N GLU A 124 5.57 -6.81 6.35
CA GLU A 124 5.64 -6.92 4.90
C GLU A 124 5.28 -5.63 4.17
N GLY A 125 4.83 -4.59 4.89
CA GLY A 125 4.38 -3.35 4.26
C GLY A 125 5.53 -2.56 3.65
N LEU A 126 5.28 -2.01 2.46
CA LEU A 126 6.16 -1.02 1.86
C LEU A 126 5.62 0.37 2.19
N PHE A 127 6.50 1.23 2.68
CA PHE A 127 6.19 2.63 2.95
C PHE A 127 6.91 3.49 1.94
N CYS A 128 6.18 4.40 1.30
CA CYS A 128 6.67 5.12 0.13
C CYS A 128 6.47 6.63 0.25
N GLN A 129 7.32 7.36 -0.46
CA GLN A 129 7.11 8.78 -0.76
C GLN A 129 6.71 8.92 -2.24
N VAL A 130 5.92 9.94 -2.54
CA VAL A 130 5.52 10.24 -3.91
C VAL A 130 6.58 11.10 -4.58
N ILE A 131 7.28 10.53 -5.57
CA ILE A 131 8.26 11.25 -6.37
C ILE A 131 7.56 12.05 -7.46
N LYS A 132 6.57 11.44 -8.10
CA LYS A 132 5.76 12.09 -9.13
C LYS A 132 4.30 11.64 -8.97
N GLY A 133 3.41 12.59 -8.80
CA GLY A 133 1.98 12.33 -8.65
C GLY A 133 1.25 12.11 -9.95
N GLY A 134 -0.04 11.87 -9.87
CA GLY A 134 -0.94 11.67 -10.98
C GLY A 134 -2.19 10.94 -10.53
N LEU A 135 -3.11 10.74 -11.44
CA LEU A 135 -4.32 9.98 -11.18
C LEU A 135 -4.01 8.48 -11.33
N ILE A 136 -4.36 7.72 -10.32
CA ILE A 136 -4.27 6.25 -10.36
C ILE A 136 -5.66 5.64 -10.27
N ARG A 137 -5.82 4.48 -10.92
CA ARG A 137 -7.10 3.76 -10.96
C ARG A 137 -6.89 2.30 -10.62
N LYS A 138 -7.90 1.70 -10.01
CA LYS A 138 -7.94 0.25 -9.79
C LYS A 138 -7.75 -0.45 -11.14
N GLY A 139 -6.82 -1.42 -11.18
CA GLY A 139 -6.46 -2.14 -12.41
C GLY A 139 -5.28 -1.57 -13.17
N ASP A 140 -4.77 -0.42 -12.79
CA ASP A 140 -3.60 0.17 -13.44
C ASP A 140 -2.38 -0.75 -13.37
N PRO A 141 -1.52 -0.73 -14.39
CA PRO A 141 -0.26 -1.49 -14.34
C PRO A 141 0.66 -0.93 -13.26
N VAL A 142 1.39 -1.82 -12.61
CA VAL A 142 2.43 -1.48 -11.64
C VAL A 142 3.73 -2.10 -12.12
N GLU A 143 4.82 -1.33 -12.07
CA GLU A 143 6.13 -1.76 -12.51
C GLU A 143 7.18 -1.37 -11.48
N VAL A 144 8.04 -2.31 -11.12
CA VAL A 144 9.17 -2.04 -10.23
C VAL A 144 10.33 -1.51 -11.06
N LEU A 145 10.82 -0.33 -10.71
CA LEU A 145 11.99 0.30 -11.32
C LEU A 145 13.19 0.17 -10.38
N VAL A 146 14.25 -0.39 -10.87
CA VAL A 146 15.47 -0.58 -10.07
C VAL A 146 16.52 0.46 -10.45
#